data_748f124699bdc879f36fe570b97e984a
#
_entry.id   748f124699bdc879f36fe570b97e984a
#
_cell.length_a   1.000
_cell.length_b   1.000
_cell.length_c   1.000
_cell.angle_alpha   90.00
_cell.angle_beta   90.00
_cell.angle_gamma   90.00
#
_symmetry.space_group_name_H-M   'P 1'
#
loop_
_entity.id
_entity.type
_entity.pdbx_description
1 polymer ?
#
loop_
_entity_poly.entity_id
_entity_poly.type
_entity_poly.pdbx_seq_one_letter_code
_entity_poly.pdbx_strand_id
1 'polypeptide(L)'
;MSSIVNVTKKERAALLRILEYERNTNPSQDWPLGWSWSAVHTHPSVLNGLLLKGLLEERFHSNSYRGLALTHLGCEQAKAISATIEPELEEKPPSPWELPADLFEPIEGYSDVKALVREAIQSEKPVHLLFTGVPSSAKTMFLLELARFGAPYVLGSQSTKAGIADILFDLEPQILLVDEIDRIGTKDITILLSLTETGIVSETKHGKHRQIELKTKVFAASNTLKMSLELTSRFLVLRFNPYHRDEFLTVTVNVLRKRENLDEDLASYIAERVWQLRHGSADPRQAVRVARLANTKEKVDELFQVLLKYSP
;
A
#
# COMPACT_ATOMS: atom_id res chain seq x y z
N MET A 1 6.78 -35.41 24.43
CA MET A 1 5.94 -34.88 23.34
C MET A 1 5.90 -33.37 23.49
N SER A 2 6.74 -32.63 22.73
CA SER A 2 6.73 -31.18 22.79
C SER A 2 5.46 -30.66 22.11
N SER A 3 4.61 -30.01 22.87
CA SER A 3 3.40 -29.36 22.36
C SER A 3 3.82 -28.23 21.44
N ILE A 4 3.60 -28.37 20.14
CA ILE A 4 3.82 -27.32 19.16
C ILE A 4 2.88 -26.16 19.49
N VAL A 5 3.45 -25.03 19.89
CA VAL A 5 2.68 -23.82 20.18
C VAL A 5 2.18 -23.22 18.87
N ASN A 6 0.89 -22.92 18.79
CA ASN A 6 0.32 -22.34 17.57
C ASN A 6 0.80 -20.88 17.40
N VAL A 7 1.54 -20.62 16.31
CA VAL A 7 2.10 -19.32 15.97
C VAL A 7 1.53 -18.80 14.65
N THR A 8 1.20 -17.52 14.59
CA THR A 8 0.73 -16.86 13.38
C THR A 8 1.86 -16.76 12.33
N LYS A 9 1.53 -16.47 11.07
CA LYS A 9 2.51 -16.28 9.99
C LYS A 9 3.56 -15.20 10.35
N LYS A 10 3.12 -14.09 10.97
CA LYS A 10 4.00 -13.01 11.43
C LYS A 10 4.92 -13.44 12.57
N GLU A 11 4.41 -14.19 13.53
CA GLU A 11 5.20 -14.72 14.65
C GLU A 11 6.21 -15.77 14.19
N ARG A 12 5.85 -16.60 13.19
CA ARG A 12 6.75 -17.57 12.57
C ARG A 12 7.95 -16.88 11.92
N ALA A 13 7.71 -15.84 11.08
CA ALA A 13 8.76 -15.06 10.46
C ALA A 13 9.65 -14.33 11.47
N ALA A 14 9.07 -13.84 12.58
CA ALA A 14 9.81 -13.23 13.67
C ALA A 14 10.72 -14.25 14.39
N LEU A 15 10.22 -15.44 14.71
CA LEU A 15 11.02 -16.48 15.36
C LEU A 15 12.23 -16.92 14.55
N LEU A 16 12.10 -17.01 13.21
CA LEU A 16 13.22 -17.35 12.34
C LEU A 16 14.29 -16.26 12.35
N ARG A 17 13.90 -14.99 12.21
CA ARG A 17 14.81 -13.84 12.30
C ARG A 17 15.53 -13.76 13.66
N ILE A 18 14.81 -13.98 14.74
CA ILE A 18 15.37 -13.96 16.08
C ILE A 18 16.38 -15.10 16.24
N LEU A 19 16.04 -16.30 15.78
CA LEU A 19 16.96 -17.44 15.81
C LEU A 19 18.24 -17.18 15.02
N GLU A 20 18.14 -16.58 13.85
CA GLU A 20 19.29 -16.18 13.02
C GLU A 20 20.13 -15.11 13.72
N TYR A 21 19.50 -14.09 14.28
CA TYR A 21 20.20 -13.05 15.03
C TYR A 21 20.99 -13.64 16.22
N GLU A 22 20.36 -14.49 17.05
CA GLU A 22 21.01 -15.10 18.19
C GLU A 22 22.12 -16.09 17.81
N ARG A 23 22.03 -16.72 16.62
CA ARG A 23 23.12 -17.59 16.09
C ARG A 23 24.33 -16.80 15.61
N ASN A 24 24.11 -15.62 15.04
CA ASN A 24 25.14 -14.80 14.43
C ASN A 24 25.78 -13.79 15.40
N THR A 25 25.31 -13.74 16.66
CA THR A 25 25.78 -12.80 17.69
C THR A 25 26.22 -13.52 18.95
N ASN A 26 27.12 -12.90 19.74
CA ASN A 26 27.60 -13.44 21.00
C ASN A 26 26.81 -12.84 22.16
N PRO A 27 26.03 -13.66 22.91
CA PRO A 27 25.20 -13.18 24.02
C PRO A 27 25.97 -12.34 25.07
N SER A 28 27.22 -12.71 25.35
CA SER A 28 28.00 -12.05 26.39
C SER A 28 28.59 -10.70 25.97
N GLN A 29 28.74 -10.48 24.66
CA GLN A 29 29.35 -9.27 24.10
C GLN A 29 28.31 -8.34 23.48
N ASP A 30 27.41 -8.90 22.67
CA ASP A 30 26.52 -8.10 21.83
C ASP A 30 25.21 -7.72 22.54
N TRP A 31 24.70 -8.60 23.45
CA TRP A 31 23.47 -8.37 24.17
C TRP A 31 23.43 -9.00 25.60
N PRO A 32 24.35 -8.60 26.49
CA PRO A 32 24.46 -9.20 27.85
C PRO A 32 23.20 -9.05 28.70
N LEU A 33 22.37 -8.06 28.41
CA LEU A 33 21.06 -7.83 29.07
C LEU A 33 19.86 -8.31 28.23
N GLY A 34 20.10 -9.10 27.19
CA GLY A 34 19.10 -9.45 26.18
C GLY A 34 19.08 -8.42 25.02
N TRP A 35 18.59 -8.82 23.87
CA TRP A 35 18.48 -7.95 22.69
C TRP A 35 17.19 -7.10 22.73
N SER A 36 17.23 -5.94 22.09
CA SER A 36 16.08 -5.05 21.97
C SER A 36 15.25 -5.36 20.72
N TRP A 37 14.01 -4.90 20.69
CA TRP A 37 13.12 -5.05 19.54
C TRP A 37 13.71 -4.47 18.24
N SER A 38 14.53 -3.41 18.34
CA SER A 38 15.20 -2.77 17.20
C SER A 38 16.32 -3.63 16.61
N ALA A 39 16.96 -4.49 17.42
CA ALA A 39 18.05 -5.36 16.95
C ALA A 39 17.52 -6.48 16.03
N VAL A 40 16.31 -6.97 16.28
CA VAL A 40 15.70 -8.05 15.50
C VAL A 40 14.64 -7.51 14.49
N HIS A 41 14.52 -6.20 14.35
CA HIS A 41 13.58 -5.54 13.43
C HIS A 41 12.15 -6.10 13.48
N THR A 42 11.65 -6.37 14.69
CA THR A 42 10.35 -6.99 14.89
C THR A 42 9.45 -6.09 15.73
N HIS A 43 8.21 -5.88 15.26
CA HIS A 43 7.27 -4.99 15.93
C HIS A 43 6.96 -5.46 17.36
N PRO A 44 6.91 -4.54 18.36
CA PRO A 44 6.68 -4.90 19.77
C PRO A 44 5.44 -5.75 20.03
N SER A 45 4.36 -5.57 19.25
CA SER A 45 3.15 -6.40 19.42
C SER A 45 3.37 -7.88 19.09
N VAL A 46 4.22 -8.19 18.10
CA VAL A 46 4.58 -9.57 17.74
C VAL A 46 5.45 -10.18 18.83
N LEU A 47 6.42 -9.42 19.36
CA LEU A 47 7.27 -9.85 20.47
C LEU A 47 6.46 -10.12 21.75
N ASN A 48 5.48 -9.27 22.06
CA ASN A 48 4.56 -9.51 23.17
C ASN A 48 3.72 -10.77 22.98
N GLY A 49 3.27 -11.06 21.74
CA GLY A 49 2.58 -12.32 21.42
C GLY A 49 3.45 -13.55 21.67
N LEU A 50 4.73 -13.48 21.29
CA LEU A 50 5.71 -14.55 21.52
C LEU A 50 6.07 -14.72 23.00
N LEU A 51 6.14 -13.61 23.77
CA LEU A 51 6.32 -13.63 25.23
C LEU A 51 5.15 -14.32 25.93
N LEU A 52 3.91 -13.95 25.58
CA LEU A 52 2.71 -14.58 26.15
C LEU A 52 2.63 -16.09 25.87
N LYS A 53 3.22 -16.52 24.76
CA LYS A 53 3.31 -17.94 24.37
C LYS A 53 4.52 -18.66 24.99
N GLY A 54 5.33 -17.98 25.80
CA GLY A 54 6.52 -18.52 26.42
C GLY A 54 7.65 -18.87 25.46
N LEU A 55 7.64 -18.31 24.26
CA LEU A 55 8.67 -18.52 23.24
C LEU A 55 9.83 -17.52 23.37
N LEU A 56 9.58 -16.38 24.03
CA LEU A 56 10.57 -15.40 24.44
C LEU A 56 10.57 -15.25 25.94
N GLU A 57 11.67 -14.78 26.49
CA GLU A 57 11.82 -14.37 27.90
C GLU A 57 12.34 -12.94 27.96
N GLU A 58 11.96 -12.21 29.01
CA GLU A 58 12.49 -10.89 29.31
C GLU A 58 13.67 -11.05 30.27
N ARG A 59 14.87 -10.68 29.82
CA ARG A 59 16.09 -10.76 30.64
C ARG A 59 16.36 -9.51 31.44
N PHE A 60 15.91 -8.37 30.93
CA PHE A 60 16.11 -7.08 31.57
C PHE A 60 14.99 -6.09 31.19
N HIS A 61 14.57 -5.28 32.16
CA HIS A 61 13.61 -4.22 31.96
C HIS A 61 14.02 -2.94 32.68
N SER A 62 13.98 -1.82 31.96
CA SER A 62 14.09 -0.48 32.51
C SER A 62 13.15 0.48 31.76
N ASN A 63 13.03 1.73 32.21
CA ASN A 63 12.20 2.73 31.55
C ASN A 63 12.62 3.02 30.10
N SER A 64 13.86 2.73 29.73
CA SER A 64 14.43 3.05 28.40
C SER A 64 14.88 1.83 27.60
N TYR A 65 14.93 0.65 28.20
CA TYR A 65 15.44 -0.55 27.57
C TYR A 65 14.72 -1.81 28.02
N ARG A 66 14.36 -2.66 27.06
CA ARG A 66 13.78 -3.97 27.28
C ARG A 66 14.60 -5.02 26.56
N GLY A 67 15.28 -5.87 27.32
CA GLY A 67 16.13 -6.94 26.81
C GLY A 67 15.38 -8.26 26.76
N LEU A 68 15.34 -8.87 25.60
CA LEU A 68 14.63 -10.11 25.31
C LEU A 68 15.60 -11.21 24.87
N ALA A 69 15.19 -12.46 24.99
CA ALA A 69 15.92 -13.62 24.45
C ALA A 69 14.95 -14.75 24.11
N LEU A 70 15.37 -15.69 23.24
CA LEU A 70 14.63 -16.94 23.03
C LEU A 70 14.67 -17.80 24.29
N THR A 71 13.51 -18.37 24.65
CA THR A 71 13.46 -19.47 25.61
C THR A 71 13.97 -20.76 24.94
N HIS A 72 14.27 -21.78 25.72
CA HIS A 72 14.58 -23.12 25.20
C HIS A 72 13.45 -23.60 24.25
N LEU A 73 12.18 -23.43 24.66
CA LEU A 73 11.02 -23.80 23.88
C LEU A 73 10.95 -22.96 22.56
N GLY A 74 11.22 -21.64 22.63
CA GLY A 74 11.28 -20.78 21.47
C GLY A 74 12.35 -21.19 20.49
N CYS A 75 13.55 -21.54 20.97
CA CYS A 75 14.63 -22.03 20.15
C CYS A 75 14.30 -23.36 19.46
N GLU A 76 13.74 -24.33 20.20
CA GLU A 76 13.31 -25.63 19.63
C GLU A 76 12.20 -25.45 18.58
N GLN A 77 11.24 -24.59 18.87
CA GLN A 77 10.16 -24.32 17.91
C GLN A 77 10.66 -23.58 16.66
N ALA A 78 11.56 -22.61 16.82
CA ALA A 78 12.18 -21.93 15.69
C ALA A 78 13.00 -22.89 14.82
N LYS A 79 13.76 -23.82 15.44
CA LYS A 79 14.49 -24.89 14.72
C LYS A 79 13.53 -25.86 14.02
N ALA A 80 12.44 -26.28 14.66
CA ALA A 80 11.44 -27.14 14.06
C ALA A 80 10.77 -26.46 12.84
N ILE A 81 10.46 -25.17 12.96
CA ILE A 81 9.95 -24.36 11.84
C ILE A 81 10.99 -24.28 10.72
N SER A 82 12.25 -24.04 11.06
CA SER A 82 13.36 -24.01 10.10
C SER A 82 13.60 -25.35 9.39
N ALA A 83 13.40 -26.46 10.09
CA ALA A 83 13.57 -27.81 9.55
C ALA A 83 12.36 -28.30 8.73
N THR A 84 11.16 -27.77 9.01
CA THR A 84 9.93 -28.09 8.28
C THR A 84 9.80 -27.26 6.98
N ILE A 85 10.55 -26.19 6.88
CA ILE A 85 10.79 -25.53 5.62
C ILE A 85 11.78 -26.45 4.88
N GLU A 86 11.26 -27.36 4.01
CA GLU A 86 12.06 -27.82 2.88
C GLU A 86 12.76 -26.60 2.33
N PRO A 87 14.03 -26.68 1.86
CA PRO A 87 14.67 -25.53 1.26
C PRO A 87 13.73 -25.05 0.12
N GLU A 88 12.77 -24.20 0.46
CA GLU A 88 12.23 -23.29 -0.52
C GLU A 88 13.50 -22.65 -1.04
N LEU A 89 13.87 -23.17 -2.23
CA LEU A 89 14.88 -22.64 -3.12
C LEU A 89 15.08 -21.19 -2.76
N GLU A 90 16.32 -20.80 -2.41
CA GLU A 90 16.73 -19.41 -2.22
C GLU A 90 15.78 -18.56 -3.02
N GLU A 91 14.89 -17.78 -2.37
CA GLU A 91 14.01 -16.91 -3.12
C GLU A 91 14.95 -16.09 -3.98
N LYS A 92 15.05 -16.52 -5.25
CA LYS A 92 15.59 -15.68 -6.30
C LYS A 92 15.07 -14.30 -5.98
N PRO A 93 15.92 -13.26 -6.03
CA PRO A 93 15.44 -11.88 -5.87
C PRO A 93 14.16 -11.79 -6.69
N PRO A 94 13.01 -11.38 -6.10
CA PRO A 94 11.70 -11.62 -6.66
C PRO A 94 11.75 -11.37 -8.16
N SER A 95 11.46 -12.42 -8.93
CA SER A 95 11.43 -12.33 -10.38
C SER A 95 10.57 -11.13 -10.72
N PRO A 96 10.87 -10.35 -11.76
CA PRO A 96 10.13 -9.14 -12.08
C PRO A 96 8.65 -9.47 -11.95
N TRP A 97 7.94 -8.79 -11.05
CA TRP A 97 6.59 -9.08 -10.56
C TRP A 97 5.79 -9.83 -11.62
N GLU A 98 5.52 -11.12 -11.43
CA GLU A 98 4.60 -11.83 -12.29
C GLU A 98 3.25 -11.13 -12.13
N LEU A 99 2.99 -10.25 -13.10
CA LEU A 99 1.79 -9.44 -13.07
C LEU A 99 0.59 -10.38 -13.21
N PRO A 100 -0.32 -10.42 -12.25
CA PRO A 100 -1.50 -11.25 -12.34
C PRO A 100 -2.29 -10.91 -13.60
N ALA A 101 -2.89 -11.92 -14.20
CA ALA A 101 -3.69 -11.73 -15.42
C ALA A 101 -4.89 -10.78 -15.17
N ASP A 102 -5.43 -10.80 -13.94
CA ASP A 102 -6.58 -9.99 -13.49
C ASP A 102 -6.19 -8.58 -13.03
N LEU A 103 -4.89 -8.20 -13.09
CA LEU A 103 -4.45 -6.86 -12.71
C LEU A 103 -5.17 -5.79 -13.55
N PHE A 104 -5.83 -4.86 -12.87
CA PHE A 104 -6.67 -3.80 -13.43
C PHE A 104 -8.00 -4.28 -14.05
N GLU A 105 -8.44 -5.53 -13.81
CA GLU A 105 -9.75 -5.99 -14.26
C GLU A 105 -10.92 -5.13 -13.74
N PRO A 106 -10.90 -4.64 -12.46
CA PRO A 106 -11.96 -3.81 -11.95
C PRO A 106 -12.04 -2.40 -12.56
N ILE A 107 -11.03 -2.00 -13.34
CA ILE A 107 -10.97 -0.68 -13.98
C ILE A 107 -11.49 -0.80 -15.40
N GLU A 108 -12.63 -0.19 -15.70
CA GLU A 108 -13.17 -0.14 -17.05
C GLU A 108 -12.43 0.90 -17.92
N GLY A 109 -12.21 0.59 -19.18
CA GLY A 109 -11.47 1.47 -20.11
C GLY A 109 -9.96 1.52 -19.82
N TYR A 110 -9.32 2.58 -20.29
CA TYR A 110 -7.90 2.89 -20.09
C TYR A 110 -6.94 1.76 -20.52
N SER A 111 -7.21 1.06 -21.61
CA SER A 111 -6.40 -0.08 -22.10
C SER A 111 -4.95 0.31 -22.37
N ASP A 112 -4.73 1.50 -22.93
CA ASP A 112 -3.44 2.10 -23.19
C ASP A 112 -2.68 2.43 -21.89
N VAL A 113 -3.36 3.04 -20.91
CA VAL A 113 -2.78 3.32 -19.59
C VAL A 113 -2.43 2.03 -18.86
N LYS A 114 -3.32 1.02 -18.89
CA LYS A 114 -3.07 -0.30 -18.31
C LYS A 114 -1.83 -0.97 -18.90
N ALA A 115 -1.68 -0.91 -20.22
CA ALA A 115 -0.51 -1.44 -20.91
C ALA A 115 0.76 -0.70 -20.47
N LEU A 116 0.75 0.63 -20.48
CA LEU A 116 1.88 1.46 -20.06
C LEU A 116 2.27 1.25 -18.60
N VAL A 117 1.28 1.11 -17.69
CA VAL A 117 1.56 0.81 -16.28
C VAL A 117 2.23 -0.57 -16.14
N ARG A 118 1.76 -1.60 -16.89
CA ARG A 118 2.40 -2.91 -16.91
C ARG A 118 3.85 -2.84 -17.41
N GLU A 119 4.11 -2.11 -18.48
CA GLU A 119 5.47 -1.88 -19.00
C GLU A 119 6.35 -1.16 -17.97
N ALA A 120 5.83 -0.11 -17.31
CA ALA A 120 6.55 0.61 -16.27
C ALA A 120 6.89 -0.30 -15.06
N ILE A 121 5.98 -1.20 -14.68
CA ILE A 121 6.24 -2.19 -13.62
C ILE A 121 7.37 -3.15 -14.04
N GLN A 122 7.38 -3.61 -15.27
CA GLN A 122 8.35 -4.57 -15.80
C GLN A 122 9.68 -3.94 -16.21
N SER A 123 9.77 -2.61 -16.31
CA SER A 123 10.98 -1.92 -16.74
C SER A 123 12.17 -2.24 -15.81
N GLU A 124 13.34 -2.47 -16.37
CA GLU A 124 14.57 -2.75 -15.62
C GLU A 124 15.03 -1.54 -14.81
N LYS A 125 14.93 -0.34 -15.41
CA LYS A 125 15.22 0.92 -14.74
C LYS A 125 13.94 1.54 -14.16
N PRO A 126 14.02 2.22 -13.00
CA PRO A 126 12.85 2.85 -12.42
C PRO A 126 12.20 3.86 -13.37
N VAL A 127 10.91 3.67 -13.61
CA VAL A 127 10.04 4.64 -14.29
C VAL A 127 8.97 5.05 -13.28
N HIS A 128 8.91 6.35 -12.98
CA HIS A 128 7.94 6.89 -12.04
C HIS A 128 6.73 7.42 -12.79
N LEU A 129 5.52 7.11 -12.31
CA LEU A 129 4.27 7.50 -12.95
C LEU A 129 3.48 8.47 -12.06
N LEU A 130 2.98 9.55 -12.66
CA LEU A 130 2.08 10.49 -11.99
C LEU A 130 0.72 10.50 -12.70
N PHE A 131 -0.29 9.95 -12.04
CA PHE A 131 -1.68 10.01 -12.48
C PHE A 131 -2.29 11.34 -12.02
N THR A 132 -2.64 12.22 -12.95
CA THR A 132 -3.25 13.51 -12.64
C THR A 132 -4.58 13.67 -13.35
N GLY A 133 -5.47 14.49 -12.82
CA GLY A 133 -6.77 14.76 -13.45
C GLY A 133 -7.87 15.01 -12.41
N VAL A 134 -9.10 15.16 -12.92
CA VAL A 134 -10.26 15.44 -12.08
C VAL A 134 -10.52 14.36 -11.04
N PRO A 135 -11.17 14.68 -9.91
CA PRO A 135 -11.65 13.67 -8.98
C PRO A 135 -12.48 12.60 -9.71
N SER A 136 -12.44 11.36 -9.19
CA SER A 136 -13.22 10.22 -9.71
C SER A 136 -12.86 9.72 -11.11
N SER A 137 -11.66 10.04 -11.61
CA SER A 137 -11.14 9.57 -12.90
C SER A 137 -10.26 8.31 -12.77
N ALA A 138 -10.62 7.37 -11.91
CA ALA A 138 -9.95 6.07 -11.68
C ALA A 138 -8.49 6.11 -11.14
N LYS A 139 -7.84 7.26 -10.97
CA LYS A 139 -6.44 7.36 -10.51
C LYS A 139 -6.12 6.52 -9.27
N THR A 140 -6.89 6.73 -8.19
CA THR A 140 -6.74 5.97 -6.95
C THR A 140 -7.01 4.47 -7.15
N MET A 141 -7.88 4.09 -8.10
CA MET A 141 -8.15 2.67 -8.39
C MET A 141 -6.92 1.97 -8.97
N PHE A 142 -6.14 2.64 -9.84
CA PHE A 142 -4.87 2.11 -10.33
C PHE A 142 -3.89 1.85 -9.18
N LEU A 143 -3.79 2.78 -8.22
CA LEU A 143 -2.93 2.59 -7.05
C LEU A 143 -3.44 1.45 -6.15
N LEU A 144 -4.74 1.38 -5.89
CA LEU A 144 -5.33 0.34 -5.03
C LEU A 144 -5.21 -1.06 -5.64
N GLU A 145 -5.28 -1.20 -6.97
CA GLU A 145 -5.02 -2.46 -7.64
C GLU A 145 -3.59 -2.94 -7.41
N LEU A 146 -2.61 -2.04 -7.46
CA LEU A 146 -1.22 -2.37 -7.17
C LEU A 146 -1.00 -2.65 -5.67
N ALA A 147 -1.69 -1.93 -4.78
CA ALA A 147 -1.64 -2.18 -3.34
C ALA A 147 -2.19 -3.58 -2.99
N ARG A 148 -3.17 -4.10 -3.73
CA ARG A 148 -3.71 -5.47 -3.58
C ARG A 148 -2.62 -6.53 -3.72
N PHE A 149 -1.58 -6.26 -4.50
CA PHE A 149 -0.44 -7.14 -4.73
C PHE A 149 0.77 -6.83 -3.84
N GLY A 150 0.57 -6.11 -2.75
CA GLY A 150 1.58 -5.91 -1.71
C GLY A 150 2.45 -4.68 -1.85
N ALA A 151 2.22 -3.80 -2.84
CA ALA A 151 2.91 -2.53 -2.90
C ALA A 151 2.46 -1.62 -1.74
N PRO A 152 3.39 -1.05 -0.95
CA PRO A 152 3.04 -0.15 0.13
C PRO A 152 2.35 1.11 -0.39
N TYR A 153 1.25 1.46 0.27
CA TYR A 153 0.40 2.59 -0.07
C TYR A 153 0.51 3.69 0.98
N VAL A 154 0.77 4.89 0.52
CA VAL A 154 0.99 6.10 1.33
C VAL A 154 -0.03 7.15 0.91
N LEU A 155 -0.70 7.77 1.89
CA LEU A 155 -1.59 8.91 1.65
C LEU A 155 -0.83 10.20 1.95
N GLY A 156 -0.62 11.06 0.94
CA GLY A 156 0.20 12.25 1.03
C GLY A 156 -0.22 13.23 2.13
N SER A 157 -1.53 13.37 2.36
CA SER A 157 -2.08 14.24 3.41
C SER A 157 -1.77 13.77 4.84
N GLN A 158 -1.34 12.51 5.02
CA GLN A 158 -1.06 11.92 6.35
C GLN A 158 0.40 11.44 6.47
N SER A 159 1.26 11.77 5.51
CA SER A 159 2.61 11.24 5.43
C SER A 159 3.66 12.26 5.79
N THR A 160 4.67 11.80 6.51
CA THR A 160 5.86 12.58 6.86
C THR A 160 7.10 11.98 6.20
N LYS A 161 8.16 12.79 6.04
CA LYS A 161 9.47 12.32 5.56
C LYS A 161 9.95 11.10 6.33
N ALA A 162 9.84 11.12 7.67
CA ALA A 162 10.28 10.02 8.52
C ALA A 162 9.46 8.75 8.29
N GLY A 163 8.12 8.88 8.17
CA GLY A 163 7.25 7.72 7.91
C GLY A 163 7.50 7.08 6.55
N ILE A 164 7.73 7.88 5.51
CA ILE A 164 8.11 7.37 4.18
C ILE A 164 9.50 6.73 4.24
N ALA A 165 10.45 7.34 4.97
CA ALA A 165 11.78 6.77 5.15
C ALA A 165 11.71 5.38 5.81
N ASP A 166 10.95 5.25 6.90
CA ASP A 166 10.81 3.97 7.60
C ASP A 166 10.22 2.89 6.68
N ILE A 167 9.21 3.21 5.85
CA ILE A 167 8.67 2.28 4.84
C ILE A 167 9.77 1.85 3.84
N LEU A 168 10.57 2.80 3.35
CA LEU A 168 11.62 2.51 2.37
C LEU A 168 12.76 1.69 2.96
N PHE A 169 13.18 1.96 4.20
CA PHE A 169 14.24 1.21 4.88
C PHE A 169 13.79 -0.18 5.35
N ASP A 170 12.53 -0.32 5.78
CA ASP A 170 12.05 -1.57 6.38
C ASP A 170 11.52 -2.56 5.33
N LEU A 171 10.98 -2.08 4.20
CA LEU A 171 10.36 -2.92 3.20
C LEU A 171 11.17 -3.02 1.89
N GLU A 172 12.07 -2.08 1.63
CA GLU A 172 12.81 -1.97 0.36
C GLU A 172 11.93 -2.24 -0.87
N PRO A 173 10.78 -1.55 -1.00
CA PRO A 173 9.73 -1.95 -1.92
C PRO A 173 10.16 -1.72 -3.38
N GLN A 174 9.77 -2.61 -4.28
CA GLN A 174 9.95 -2.39 -5.72
C GLN A 174 9.06 -1.27 -6.25
N ILE A 175 7.88 -1.09 -5.66
CA ILE A 175 6.91 -0.04 -6.00
C ILE A 175 6.45 0.62 -4.71
N LEU A 176 6.46 1.96 -4.70
CA LEU A 176 5.84 2.79 -3.67
C LEU A 176 4.64 3.52 -4.28
N LEU A 177 3.49 3.40 -3.65
CA LEU A 177 2.25 4.04 -4.07
C LEU A 177 2.00 5.28 -3.22
N VAL A 178 1.79 6.43 -3.86
CA VAL A 178 1.57 7.71 -3.17
C VAL A 178 0.30 8.36 -3.68
N ASP A 179 -0.78 8.30 -2.93
CA ASP A 179 -2.01 9.03 -3.28
C ASP A 179 -1.99 10.44 -2.68
N GLU A 180 -2.65 11.38 -3.34
CA GLU A 180 -2.65 12.80 -2.97
C GLU A 180 -1.24 13.39 -2.77
N ILE A 181 -0.30 13.06 -3.68
CA ILE A 181 1.10 13.52 -3.58
C ILE A 181 1.23 15.04 -3.48
N ASP A 182 0.28 15.79 -4.06
CA ASP A 182 0.18 17.24 -3.99
C ASP A 182 -0.07 17.77 -2.57
N ARG A 183 -0.45 16.92 -1.64
CA ARG A 183 -0.70 17.27 -0.23
C ARG A 183 0.46 16.95 0.71
N ILE A 184 1.53 16.36 0.21
CA ILE A 184 2.75 16.16 1.00
C ILE A 184 3.39 17.52 1.27
N GLY A 185 3.79 17.76 2.52
CA GLY A 185 4.48 19.00 2.92
C GLY A 185 5.79 19.20 2.18
N THR A 186 6.16 20.46 1.91
CA THR A 186 7.40 20.80 1.16
C THR A 186 8.67 20.24 1.80
N LYS A 187 8.71 20.06 3.10
CA LYS A 187 9.84 19.44 3.81
C LYS A 187 9.85 17.92 3.68
N ASP A 188 8.65 17.33 3.60
CA ASP A 188 8.49 15.88 3.57
C ASP A 188 8.69 15.31 2.16
N ILE A 189 8.34 16.06 1.11
CA ILE A 189 8.50 15.65 -0.28
C ILE A 189 9.97 15.40 -0.68
N THR A 190 10.93 15.98 0.05
CA THR A 190 12.37 15.86 -0.27
C THR A 190 12.87 14.43 -0.32
N ILE A 191 12.25 13.51 0.41
CA ILE A 191 12.62 12.09 0.35
C ILE A 191 12.22 11.45 -0.99
N LEU A 192 11.06 11.82 -1.52
CA LEU A 192 10.61 11.37 -2.85
C LEU A 192 11.47 11.99 -3.96
N LEU A 193 11.89 13.25 -3.80
CA LEU A 193 12.82 13.88 -4.74
C LEU A 193 14.15 13.12 -4.82
N SER A 194 14.73 12.76 -3.67
CA SER A 194 15.98 11.98 -3.62
C SER A 194 15.78 10.57 -4.21
N LEU A 195 14.73 9.88 -3.80
CA LEU A 195 14.40 8.54 -4.28
C LEU A 195 14.20 8.51 -5.81
N THR A 196 13.45 9.47 -6.35
CA THR A 196 13.11 9.49 -7.80
C THR A 196 14.26 9.98 -8.68
N GLU A 197 15.19 10.75 -8.15
CA GLU A 197 16.36 11.23 -8.90
C GLU A 197 17.50 10.25 -8.91
N THR A 198 17.89 9.77 -7.71
CA THR A 198 19.13 9.01 -7.51
C THR A 198 18.89 7.59 -6.99
N GLY A 199 17.68 7.26 -6.55
CA GLY A 199 17.44 6.03 -5.81
C GLY A 199 17.97 6.06 -4.37
N ILE A 200 18.71 7.11 -3.97
CA ILE A 200 19.35 7.18 -2.66
C ILE A 200 18.36 7.74 -1.63
N VAL A 201 18.17 6.99 -0.56
CA VAL A 201 17.43 7.41 0.62
C VAL A 201 18.39 7.50 1.79
N SER A 202 18.46 8.66 2.43
CA SER A 202 19.33 8.88 3.59
C SER A 202 18.55 9.55 4.72
N GLU A 203 18.83 9.12 5.95
CA GLU A 203 18.29 9.70 7.16
C GLU A 203 19.36 9.81 8.23
N THR A 204 19.37 10.94 8.92
CA THR A 204 20.19 11.15 10.12
C THR A 204 19.27 11.40 11.30
N LYS A 205 19.25 10.50 12.28
CA LYS A 205 18.39 10.57 13.45
C LYS A 205 19.18 10.18 14.71
N HIS A 206 19.14 11.03 15.72
CA HIS A 206 19.84 10.76 17.00
C HIS A 206 21.32 10.35 16.86
N GLY A 207 22.08 11.01 15.96
CA GLY A 207 23.49 10.70 15.72
C GLY A 207 23.76 9.43 14.93
N LYS A 208 22.74 8.69 14.52
CA LYS A 208 22.83 7.56 13.59
C LYS A 208 22.53 8.01 12.17
N HIS A 209 23.38 7.63 11.23
CA HIS A 209 23.19 7.84 9.81
C HIS A 209 22.89 6.51 9.16
N ARG A 210 21.77 6.43 8.42
CA ARG A 210 21.42 5.28 7.56
C ARG A 210 21.21 5.75 6.13
N GLN A 211 21.69 4.96 5.20
CA GLN A 211 21.56 5.25 3.77
C GLN A 211 21.37 3.93 3.02
N ILE A 212 20.50 3.96 2.02
CA ILE A 212 20.25 2.84 1.12
C ILE A 212 20.06 3.36 -0.29
N GLU A 213 20.45 2.56 -1.28
CA GLU A 213 20.14 2.79 -2.70
C GLU A 213 19.07 1.82 -3.16
N LEU A 214 17.97 2.33 -3.67
CA LEU A 214 16.77 1.57 -4.06
C LEU A 214 16.44 1.78 -5.54
N LYS A 215 15.97 0.73 -6.18
CA LYS A 215 15.36 0.80 -7.52
C LYS A 215 13.83 0.92 -7.45
N THR A 216 13.32 1.51 -6.39
CA THR A 216 11.88 1.67 -6.16
C THR A 216 11.25 2.57 -7.19
N LYS A 217 10.19 2.08 -7.84
CA LYS A 217 9.33 2.84 -8.73
C LYS A 217 8.26 3.56 -7.93
N VAL A 218 8.06 4.84 -8.17
CA VAL A 218 7.03 5.62 -7.46
C VAL A 218 5.85 5.82 -8.40
N PHE A 219 4.68 5.33 -8.03
CA PHE A 219 3.43 5.57 -8.74
C PHE A 219 2.56 6.45 -7.85
N ALA A 220 2.28 7.64 -8.35
CA ALA A 220 1.62 8.68 -7.57
C ALA A 220 0.31 9.12 -8.21
N ALA A 221 -0.63 9.61 -7.39
CA ALA A 221 -1.85 10.23 -7.88
C ALA A 221 -2.03 11.63 -7.28
N SER A 222 -2.59 12.53 -8.09
CA SER A 222 -2.93 13.90 -7.69
C SER A 222 -4.18 14.39 -8.41
N ASN A 223 -4.92 15.27 -7.75
CA ASN A 223 -6.05 15.97 -8.37
C ASN A 223 -5.63 17.28 -9.04
N THR A 224 -4.35 17.66 -8.96
CA THR A 224 -3.81 18.90 -9.51
C THR A 224 -2.38 18.71 -10.00
N LEU A 225 -1.95 19.56 -10.93
CA LEU A 225 -0.53 19.71 -11.30
C LEU A 225 0.13 20.91 -10.59
N LYS A 226 -0.51 21.49 -9.57
CA LYS A 226 0.06 22.58 -8.78
C LYS A 226 1.13 22.03 -7.80
N MET A 227 2.16 21.43 -8.35
CA MET A 227 3.34 20.91 -7.66
C MET A 227 4.59 21.58 -8.23
N SER A 228 5.73 21.46 -7.54
CA SER A 228 6.99 21.99 -8.05
C SER A 228 7.38 21.33 -9.37
N LEU A 229 7.96 22.11 -10.27
CA LEU A 229 8.50 21.58 -11.53
C LEU A 229 9.58 20.52 -11.25
N GLU A 230 10.33 20.71 -10.18
CA GLU A 230 11.34 19.76 -9.74
C GLU A 230 10.76 18.37 -9.47
N LEU A 231 9.60 18.28 -8.83
CA LEU A 231 8.93 17.01 -8.58
C LEU A 231 8.31 16.44 -9.85
N THR A 232 7.55 17.27 -10.59
CA THR A 232 6.80 16.79 -11.77
C THR A 232 7.72 16.31 -12.90
N SER A 233 8.92 16.91 -13.05
CA SER A 233 9.89 16.52 -14.07
C SER A 233 10.46 15.08 -13.89
N ARG A 234 10.32 14.50 -12.71
CA ARG A 234 10.77 13.13 -12.41
C ARG A 234 9.75 12.05 -12.75
N PHE A 235 8.55 12.46 -13.14
CA PHE A 235 7.46 11.54 -13.43
C PHE A 235 7.07 11.58 -14.91
N LEU A 236 6.73 10.42 -15.43
CA LEU A 236 5.92 10.34 -16.63
C LEU A 236 4.47 10.67 -16.24
N VAL A 237 3.99 11.84 -16.67
CA VAL A 237 2.69 12.37 -16.26
C VAL A 237 1.59 11.84 -17.17
N LEU A 238 0.61 11.15 -16.59
CA LEU A 238 -0.57 10.65 -17.26
C LEU A 238 -1.78 11.47 -16.82
N ARG A 239 -2.40 12.18 -17.76
CA ARG A 239 -3.56 13.02 -17.47
C ARG A 239 -4.85 12.28 -17.74
N PHE A 240 -5.62 12.05 -16.70
CA PHE A 240 -6.95 11.44 -16.76
C PHE A 240 -7.99 12.54 -17.01
N ASN A 241 -8.63 12.48 -18.16
CA ASN A 241 -9.72 13.35 -18.50
C ASN A 241 -11.02 12.91 -17.79
N PRO A 242 -12.01 13.83 -17.66
CA PRO A 242 -13.36 13.41 -17.28
C PRO A 242 -13.88 12.34 -18.25
N TYR A 243 -14.68 11.42 -17.74
CA TYR A 243 -15.34 10.43 -18.59
C TYR A 243 -16.24 11.12 -19.63
N HIS A 244 -16.20 10.64 -20.87
CA HIS A 244 -17.27 10.89 -21.82
C HIS A 244 -18.54 10.16 -21.37
N ARG A 245 -19.70 10.58 -21.92
CA ARG A 245 -21.00 10.04 -21.50
C ARG A 245 -21.04 8.51 -21.55
N ASP A 246 -20.66 7.92 -22.66
CA ASP A 246 -20.75 6.47 -22.88
C ASP A 246 -19.79 5.71 -21.96
N GLU A 247 -18.58 6.23 -21.76
CA GLU A 247 -17.62 5.69 -20.79
C GLU A 247 -18.18 5.76 -19.36
N PHE A 248 -18.73 6.92 -18.98
CA PHE A 248 -19.35 7.10 -17.66
C PHE A 248 -20.48 6.11 -17.42
N LEU A 249 -21.37 5.94 -18.37
CA LEU A 249 -22.50 5.01 -18.26
C LEU A 249 -21.97 3.57 -18.11
N THR A 250 -21.06 3.15 -18.96
CA THR A 250 -20.48 1.80 -18.91
C THR A 250 -19.80 1.54 -17.56
N VAL A 251 -18.91 2.44 -17.13
CA VAL A 251 -18.21 2.33 -15.84
C VAL A 251 -19.19 2.29 -14.68
N THR A 252 -20.18 3.19 -14.68
CA THR A 252 -21.13 3.32 -13.58
C THR A 252 -22.04 2.11 -13.48
N VAL A 253 -22.59 1.62 -14.59
CA VAL A 253 -23.43 0.42 -14.61
C VAL A 253 -22.63 -0.80 -14.09
N ASN A 254 -21.40 -0.98 -14.54
CA ASN A 254 -20.56 -2.09 -14.09
C ASN A 254 -20.24 -2.00 -12.59
N VAL A 255 -19.95 -0.79 -12.08
CA VAL A 255 -19.71 -0.58 -10.64
C VAL A 255 -20.98 -0.90 -9.83
N LEU A 256 -22.15 -0.45 -10.26
CA LEU A 256 -23.42 -0.70 -9.57
C LEU A 256 -23.79 -2.18 -9.57
N ARG A 257 -23.59 -2.88 -10.68
CA ARG A 257 -23.85 -4.32 -10.78
C ARG A 257 -22.89 -5.14 -9.91
N LYS A 258 -21.58 -4.87 -9.99
CA LYS A 258 -20.54 -5.65 -9.29
C LYS A 258 -20.48 -5.38 -7.79
N ARG A 259 -20.71 -4.13 -7.36
CA ARG A 259 -20.54 -3.73 -5.95
C ARG A 259 -21.83 -3.62 -5.16
N GLU A 260 -22.89 -3.17 -5.79
CA GLU A 260 -24.19 -2.94 -5.13
C GLU A 260 -25.23 -4.02 -5.50
N ASN A 261 -24.85 -5.03 -6.33
CA ASN A 261 -25.68 -6.13 -6.79
C ASN A 261 -27.01 -5.70 -7.44
N LEU A 262 -27.02 -4.57 -8.13
CA LEU A 262 -28.21 -4.09 -8.83
C LEU A 262 -28.40 -4.83 -10.16
N ASP A 263 -29.65 -4.98 -10.58
CA ASP A 263 -29.97 -5.38 -11.93
C ASP A 263 -29.54 -4.29 -12.94
N GLU A 264 -29.38 -4.69 -14.21
CA GLU A 264 -28.87 -3.83 -15.25
C GLU A 264 -29.80 -2.66 -15.57
N ASP A 265 -31.11 -2.87 -15.47
CA ASP A 265 -32.12 -1.87 -15.79
C ASP A 265 -32.11 -0.73 -14.76
N LEU A 266 -32.10 -1.05 -13.47
CA LEU A 266 -32.00 -0.04 -12.41
C LEU A 266 -30.63 0.63 -12.39
N ALA A 267 -29.53 -0.12 -12.61
CA ALA A 267 -28.19 0.42 -12.67
C ALA A 267 -28.03 1.44 -13.82
N SER A 268 -28.56 1.11 -15.00
CA SER A 268 -28.56 2.00 -16.17
C SER A 268 -29.39 3.26 -15.91
N TYR A 269 -30.55 3.09 -15.29
CA TYR A 269 -31.42 4.22 -14.93
C TYR A 269 -30.73 5.19 -13.97
N ILE A 270 -30.11 4.69 -12.91
CA ILE A 270 -29.35 5.51 -11.95
C ILE A 270 -28.18 6.23 -12.64
N ALA A 271 -27.42 5.51 -13.46
CA ALA A 271 -26.27 6.08 -14.17
C ALA A 271 -26.68 7.26 -15.08
N GLU A 272 -27.74 7.08 -15.86
CA GLU A 272 -28.28 8.11 -16.72
C GLU A 272 -28.79 9.35 -15.94
N ARG A 273 -29.48 9.14 -14.83
CA ARG A 273 -29.98 10.22 -13.96
C ARG A 273 -28.84 11.01 -13.33
N VAL A 274 -27.77 10.33 -12.89
CA VAL A 274 -26.57 10.99 -12.32
C VAL A 274 -25.83 11.79 -13.39
N TRP A 275 -25.73 11.26 -14.62
CA TRP A 275 -25.13 11.99 -15.72
C TRP A 275 -25.87 13.29 -16.04
N GLN A 276 -27.19 13.22 -16.12
CA GLN A 276 -28.07 14.38 -16.40
C GLN A 276 -27.99 15.46 -15.32
N LEU A 277 -27.79 15.07 -14.04
CA LEU A 277 -27.73 16.03 -12.94
C LEU A 277 -26.45 16.91 -12.99
N ARG A 278 -25.34 16.39 -13.52
CA ARG A 278 -23.99 16.97 -13.33
C ARG A 278 -23.23 17.20 -14.63
N HIS A 279 -23.86 17.46 -15.75
CA HIS A 279 -23.28 17.75 -17.08
C HIS A 279 -21.76 17.89 -17.11
N GLY A 280 -21.01 16.80 -17.42
CA GLY A 280 -19.54 16.82 -17.58
C GLY A 280 -18.72 16.72 -16.29
N SER A 281 -19.33 16.70 -15.09
CA SER A 281 -18.66 16.44 -13.81
C SER A 281 -19.30 15.29 -13.02
N ALA A 282 -19.98 14.37 -13.74
CA ALA A 282 -20.62 13.24 -13.14
C ALA A 282 -19.59 12.27 -12.51
N ASP A 283 -19.89 11.79 -11.32
CA ASP A 283 -19.02 10.94 -10.50
C ASP A 283 -19.70 9.59 -10.24
N PRO A 284 -19.13 8.45 -10.63
CA PRO A 284 -19.68 7.13 -10.34
C PRO A 284 -19.97 6.90 -8.84
N ARG A 285 -19.23 7.56 -7.94
CA ARG A 285 -19.47 7.50 -6.50
C ARG A 285 -20.83 8.08 -6.10
N GLN A 286 -21.35 9.05 -6.85
CA GLN A 286 -22.69 9.57 -6.61
C GLN A 286 -23.74 8.53 -6.96
N ALA A 287 -23.58 7.81 -8.06
CA ALA A 287 -24.46 6.72 -8.44
C ALA A 287 -24.50 5.61 -7.36
N VAL A 288 -23.35 5.26 -6.79
CA VAL A 288 -23.28 4.33 -5.66
C VAL A 288 -24.07 4.84 -4.45
N ARG A 289 -23.95 6.13 -4.11
CA ARG A 289 -24.73 6.73 -3.00
C ARG A 289 -26.23 6.70 -3.27
N VAL A 290 -26.63 7.00 -4.50
CA VAL A 290 -28.05 6.91 -4.93
C VAL A 290 -28.54 5.47 -4.83
N ALA A 291 -27.79 4.51 -5.33
CA ALA A 291 -28.12 3.09 -5.31
C ALA A 291 -28.36 2.54 -3.89
N ARG A 292 -27.58 3.02 -2.91
CA ARG A 292 -27.75 2.64 -1.50
C ARG A 292 -28.99 3.22 -0.83
N LEU A 293 -29.60 4.25 -1.41
CA LEU A 293 -30.79 4.92 -0.88
C LEU A 293 -32.06 4.59 -1.64
N ALA A 294 -31.97 4.04 -2.86
CA ALA A 294 -33.08 3.82 -3.75
C ALA A 294 -32.92 2.46 -4.48
N ASN A 295 -33.89 1.59 -4.27
CA ASN A 295 -33.96 0.25 -4.85
C ASN A 295 -35.06 0.10 -5.95
N THR A 296 -35.74 1.17 -6.29
CA THR A 296 -36.69 1.25 -7.40
C THR A 296 -36.55 2.56 -8.16
N LYS A 297 -37.02 2.62 -9.41
CA LYS A 297 -36.94 3.82 -10.24
C LYS A 297 -37.72 4.99 -9.64
N GLU A 298 -38.88 4.73 -9.05
CA GLU A 298 -39.72 5.74 -8.38
C GLU A 298 -38.94 6.37 -7.22
N LYS A 299 -38.27 5.54 -6.43
CA LYS A 299 -37.45 6.01 -5.30
C LYS A 299 -36.22 6.81 -5.75
N VAL A 300 -35.63 6.43 -6.87
CA VAL A 300 -34.57 7.22 -7.53
C VAL A 300 -35.09 8.60 -7.90
N ASP A 301 -36.27 8.69 -8.53
CA ASP A 301 -36.87 9.98 -8.94
C ASP A 301 -37.20 10.87 -7.75
N GLU A 302 -37.76 10.32 -6.68
CA GLU A 302 -38.01 11.07 -5.43
C GLU A 302 -36.68 11.66 -4.89
N LEU A 303 -35.61 10.85 -4.85
CA LEU A 303 -34.31 11.28 -4.37
C LEU A 303 -33.73 12.39 -5.27
N PHE A 304 -33.87 12.26 -6.58
CA PHE A 304 -33.39 13.27 -7.53
C PHE A 304 -34.15 14.59 -7.42
N GLN A 305 -35.43 14.59 -7.09
CA GLN A 305 -36.18 15.82 -6.81
C GLN A 305 -35.57 16.57 -5.60
N VAL A 306 -35.17 15.83 -4.56
CA VAL A 306 -34.51 16.42 -3.40
C VAL A 306 -33.11 16.93 -3.79
N LEU A 307 -32.34 16.16 -4.54
CA LEU A 307 -30.99 16.56 -4.97
C LEU A 307 -31.04 17.81 -5.86
N LEU A 308 -31.99 17.91 -6.80
CA LEU A 308 -32.13 19.09 -7.65
C LEU A 308 -32.47 20.36 -6.84
N LYS A 309 -33.22 20.21 -5.73
CA LYS A 309 -33.60 21.35 -4.88
C LYS A 309 -32.49 21.86 -3.98
N TYR A 310 -31.59 20.96 -3.51
CA TYR A 310 -30.62 21.27 -2.46
C TYR A 310 -29.15 21.06 -2.86
N SER A 311 -28.85 20.53 -4.05
CA SER A 311 -27.47 20.47 -4.55
C SER A 311 -27.04 21.82 -5.13
N PRO A 312 -25.82 22.28 -4.85
CA PRO A 312 -25.28 23.54 -5.37
C PRO A 312 -25.09 23.52 -6.87
#